data_7442375a72a1f663400c430b43e8a733
#
_entry.id   7442375a72a1f663400c430b43e8a733
#
_cell.length_a   1.000
_cell.length_b   1.000
_cell.length_c   1.000
_cell.angle_alpha   90.00
_cell.angle_beta   90.00
_cell.angle_gamma   90.00
#
_symmetry.space_group_name_H-M   'P 1'
#
loop_
_entity.id
_entity.type
_entity.pdbx_description
1 polymer ?
#
loop_
_entity_poly.entity_id
_entity_poly.type
_entity_poly.pdbx_seq_one_letter_code
_entity_poly.pdbx_strand_id
1 'polypeptide(L)'
;MENRVYLPNGSEAQMAIYHEPQIEEFRNPLIQALPPMLTKGDIIQKLMHMAPFDPSERGLDGHIRIHLLQRLFEVFTPLPINVQVWEMVNSLLIRSYIARNPFDKNYKHFVNQTGKEIIERKYNVNASLNFRSTACAGTLIGVSGMGKTTTVNRILSNIPQVIVHNEYGRQHFDQIQLVWMKLETPYNSSVKALCLQYFTKMDEILGTNNLKKLVSRNWSVDSMIPYISQSSRNVGLGLVVLDESQFLLKRGGSQLVDFLVSLINGGLSILLVGTPSSYTLFESEFRIARRLTGSKEILWNTMKNDETFRLFLEGVWRYQWIKNYTPLSDELVSAVFEETQGISDLVIKLYLYTQQFSIERGLEVITAEIIRRVAKENFKLMKPMLDALKTGNPYKIARFDDLRILDTKERASSPHPASPVQKRTNSMKKETKATIPTNPTPILEKPKTKVDYKNGDLRRCFRVAKQETIAPETVLEREGYVDDMKVWTEGGKL
;
A
#
# COMPACT_ATOMS: atom_id res chain seq x y z
N MET A 1 -2.09 30.57 -11.06
CA MET A 1 -2.01 31.09 -9.67
C MET A 1 -3.37 31.52 -9.10
N GLU A 2 -4.42 31.62 -9.90
CA GLU A 2 -5.70 32.24 -9.54
C GLU A 2 -6.63 31.43 -8.61
N ASN A 3 -6.37 30.14 -8.35
CA ASN A 3 -7.30 29.31 -7.57
C ASN A 3 -6.78 28.85 -6.21
N ARG A 4 -5.66 29.41 -5.74
CA ARG A 4 -5.13 29.07 -4.42
C ARG A 4 -5.86 29.86 -3.34
N VAL A 5 -6.28 29.18 -2.30
CA VAL A 5 -6.86 29.77 -1.09
C VAL A 5 -6.14 29.19 0.12
N TYR A 6 -6.21 29.90 1.23
CA TYR A 6 -5.62 29.43 2.48
C TYR A 6 -6.71 29.17 3.49
N LEU A 7 -6.61 28.01 4.14
CA LEU A 7 -7.47 27.69 5.28
C LEU A 7 -7.10 28.56 6.50
N PRO A 8 -7.97 28.65 7.52
CA PRO A 8 -7.71 29.46 8.70
C PRO A 8 -6.41 29.14 9.46
N ASN A 9 -5.89 27.92 9.31
CA ASN A 9 -4.62 27.48 9.89
C ASN A 9 -3.40 27.80 8.99
N GLY A 10 -3.59 28.45 7.85
CA GLY A 10 -2.55 28.76 6.88
C GLY A 10 -2.23 27.64 5.88
N SER A 11 -2.90 26.49 5.96
CA SER A 11 -2.71 25.40 4.98
C SER A 11 -3.23 25.81 3.61
N GLU A 12 -2.49 25.43 2.56
CA GLU A 12 -2.86 25.69 1.16
C GLU A 12 -4.02 24.79 0.73
N ALA A 13 -4.99 25.38 0.06
CA ALA A 13 -6.11 24.68 -0.57
C ALA A 13 -6.36 25.26 -1.96
N GLN A 14 -7.16 24.58 -2.78
CA GLN A 14 -7.55 25.06 -4.10
C GLN A 14 -9.07 25.18 -4.18
N MET A 15 -9.56 26.24 -4.86
CA MET A 15 -10.96 26.34 -5.21
C MET A 15 -11.32 25.28 -6.25
N ALA A 16 -12.49 24.67 -6.10
CA ALA A 16 -12.97 23.65 -7.01
C ALA A 16 -13.10 24.18 -8.45
N ILE A 17 -12.50 23.48 -9.39
CA ILE A 17 -12.69 23.66 -10.83
C ILE A 17 -13.33 22.38 -11.34
N TYR A 18 -14.56 22.47 -11.82
CA TYR A 18 -15.29 21.30 -12.29
C TYR A 18 -15.03 21.03 -13.76
N HIS A 19 -14.55 19.83 -14.05
CA HIS A 19 -14.36 19.33 -15.41
C HIS A 19 -15.62 18.59 -15.87
N GLU A 20 -15.97 18.73 -17.17
CA GLU A 20 -17.11 18.00 -17.75
C GLU A 20 -16.90 16.49 -17.62
N PRO A 21 -17.89 15.73 -17.08
CA PRO A 21 -17.78 14.31 -16.91
C PRO A 21 -17.80 13.59 -18.26
N GLN A 22 -16.86 12.69 -18.51
CA GLN A 22 -16.81 11.88 -19.73
C GLN A 22 -17.90 10.80 -19.77
N ILE A 23 -18.36 10.36 -18.59
CA ILE A 23 -19.43 9.38 -18.42
C ILE A 23 -20.34 9.82 -17.28
N GLU A 24 -21.62 9.42 -17.32
CA GLU A 24 -22.62 9.84 -16.35
C GLU A 24 -22.27 9.45 -14.92
N GLU A 25 -21.62 8.30 -14.72
CA GLU A 25 -21.17 7.83 -13.42
C GLU A 25 -20.20 8.79 -12.72
N PHE A 26 -19.49 9.64 -13.50
CA PHE A 26 -18.56 10.65 -12.99
C PHE A 26 -19.23 12.01 -12.74
N ARG A 27 -20.55 12.13 -12.92
CA ARG A 27 -21.31 13.32 -12.57
C ARG A 27 -21.46 13.46 -11.05
N ASN A 28 -20.35 13.78 -10.43
CA ASN A 28 -20.18 13.92 -9.00
C ASN A 28 -19.20 15.07 -8.74
N PRO A 29 -19.58 16.10 -7.95
CA PRO A 29 -18.69 17.25 -7.71
C PRO A 29 -17.32 16.87 -7.17
N LEU A 30 -17.24 15.83 -6.32
CA LEU A 30 -15.98 15.37 -5.77
C LEU A 30 -15.07 14.71 -6.81
N ILE A 31 -15.63 14.14 -7.90
CA ILE A 31 -14.87 13.59 -9.02
C ILE A 31 -14.52 14.71 -10.01
N GLN A 32 -15.46 15.54 -10.36
CA GLN A 32 -15.27 16.59 -11.35
C GLN A 32 -14.29 17.67 -10.91
N ALA A 33 -14.10 17.85 -9.59
CA ALA A 33 -13.09 18.75 -9.03
C ALA A 33 -11.67 18.17 -8.98
N LEU A 34 -11.49 16.86 -9.25
CA LEU A 34 -10.17 16.26 -9.37
C LEU A 34 -9.47 16.75 -10.66
N PRO A 35 -8.13 16.75 -10.72
CA PRO A 35 -7.41 16.96 -11.96
C PRO A 35 -7.92 16.03 -13.07
N PRO A 36 -7.96 16.48 -14.32
CA PRO A 36 -8.41 15.66 -15.43
C PRO A 36 -7.54 14.43 -15.61
N MET A 37 -8.12 13.37 -16.18
CA MET A 37 -7.36 12.17 -16.53
C MET A 37 -6.32 12.51 -17.59
N LEU A 38 -5.09 12.10 -17.35
CA LEU A 38 -3.95 12.40 -18.21
C LEU A 38 -3.63 11.24 -19.14
N THR A 39 -3.09 11.53 -20.30
CA THR A 39 -2.45 10.53 -21.16
C THR A 39 -1.14 10.06 -20.55
N LYS A 40 -0.62 8.90 -20.99
CA LYS A 40 0.68 8.40 -20.50
C LYS A 40 1.82 9.39 -20.75
N GLY A 41 1.78 10.10 -21.88
CA GLY A 41 2.77 11.15 -22.18
C GLY A 41 2.73 12.30 -21.19
N ASP A 42 1.54 12.80 -20.87
CA ASP A 42 1.36 13.88 -19.89
C ASP A 42 1.77 13.47 -18.48
N ILE A 43 1.49 12.21 -18.11
CA ILE A 43 1.93 11.64 -16.82
C ILE A 43 3.47 11.66 -16.73
N ILE A 44 4.15 11.21 -17.79
CA ILE A 44 5.62 11.23 -17.85
C ILE A 44 6.14 12.65 -17.70
N GLN A 45 5.59 13.62 -18.43
CA GLN A 45 5.99 15.02 -18.30
C GLN A 45 5.80 15.57 -16.89
N LYS A 46 4.65 15.30 -16.25
CA LYS A 46 4.38 15.76 -14.89
C LYS A 46 5.27 15.11 -13.84
N LEU A 47 5.63 13.85 -14.04
CA LEU A 47 6.50 13.13 -13.12
C LEU A 47 7.97 13.46 -13.31
N MET A 48 8.39 13.80 -14.53
CA MET A 48 9.79 14.11 -14.82
C MET A 48 10.28 15.30 -13.98
N HIS A 49 11.46 15.17 -13.43
CA HIS A 49 12.15 16.27 -12.78
C HIS A 49 13.62 16.32 -13.18
N MET A 50 13.99 17.44 -13.68
CA MET A 50 15.36 17.72 -14.06
C MET A 50 15.98 18.62 -12.99
N ALA A 51 17.08 18.15 -12.38
CA ALA A 51 17.84 19.01 -11.47
C ALA A 51 18.49 20.18 -12.25
N PRO A 52 18.69 21.32 -11.60
CA PRO A 52 19.46 22.40 -12.20
C PRO A 52 20.88 21.92 -12.55
N PHE A 53 21.28 22.12 -13.79
CA PHE A 53 22.59 21.71 -14.27
C PHE A 53 23.05 22.60 -15.44
N ASP A 54 24.24 23.17 -15.30
CA ASP A 54 24.92 23.90 -16.37
C ASP A 54 26.28 23.25 -16.65
N PRO A 55 26.57 22.86 -17.90
CA PRO A 55 27.90 22.32 -18.26
C PRO A 55 29.09 23.20 -17.86
N SER A 56 28.92 24.51 -17.74
CA SER A 56 29.96 25.43 -17.27
C SER A 56 30.36 25.17 -15.81
N GLU A 57 29.50 24.58 -15.00
CA GLU A 57 29.77 24.21 -13.61
C GLU A 57 30.92 23.21 -13.47
N ARG A 58 31.29 22.49 -14.56
CA ARG A 58 32.45 21.59 -14.60
C ARG A 58 33.78 22.36 -14.43
N GLY A 59 33.79 23.66 -14.73
CA GLY A 59 34.94 24.53 -14.55
C GLY A 59 35.15 25.01 -13.12
N LEU A 60 34.20 24.81 -12.23
CA LEU A 60 34.29 25.22 -10.84
C LEU A 60 35.30 24.38 -10.05
N ASP A 61 35.73 24.90 -8.92
CA ASP A 61 36.62 24.20 -8.00
C ASP A 61 36.04 22.88 -7.52
N GLY A 62 36.90 21.88 -7.29
CA GLY A 62 36.49 20.51 -6.95
C GLY A 62 35.56 20.44 -5.74
N HIS A 63 35.82 21.20 -4.68
CA HIS A 63 35.00 21.22 -3.48
C HIS A 63 33.58 21.74 -3.77
N ILE A 64 33.39 22.73 -4.63
CA ILE A 64 32.07 23.24 -5.05
C ILE A 64 31.35 22.17 -5.87
N ARG A 65 32.02 21.56 -6.85
CA ARG A 65 31.43 20.51 -7.68
C ARG A 65 30.96 19.32 -6.89
N ILE A 66 31.68 18.91 -5.83
CA ILE A 66 31.29 17.85 -4.93
C ILE A 66 29.95 18.19 -4.24
N HIS A 67 29.73 19.43 -3.82
CA HIS A 67 28.43 19.85 -3.27
C HIS A 67 27.30 19.78 -4.33
N LEU A 68 27.58 20.14 -5.57
CA LEU A 68 26.61 20.09 -6.65
C LEU A 68 26.16 18.65 -6.98
N LEU A 69 26.97 17.63 -6.69
CA LEU A 69 26.59 16.23 -6.87
C LEU A 69 25.31 15.84 -6.10
N GLN A 70 24.98 16.54 -5.01
CA GLN A 70 23.74 16.28 -4.24
C GLN A 70 22.47 16.50 -5.07
N ARG A 71 22.54 17.32 -6.13
CA ARG A 71 21.42 17.52 -7.06
C ARG A 71 21.01 16.25 -7.80
N LEU A 72 21.86 15.21 -7.84
CA LEU A 72 21.51 13.90 -8.41
C LEU A 72 20.30 13.25 -7.70
N PHE A 73 20.10 13.53 -6.41
CA PHE A 73 18.93 13.03 -5.67
C PHE A 73 17.61 13.73 -6.05
N GLU A 74 17.67 14.87 -6.71
CA GLU A 74 16.49 15.59 -7.19
C GLU A 74 16.04 15.07 -8.56
N VAL A 75 16.92 14.41 -9.32
CA VAL A 75 16.62 13.88 -10.65
C VAL A 75 15.57 12.77 -10.54
N PHE A 76 14.49 12.91 -11.30
CA PHE A 76 13.48 11.88 -11.40
C PHE A 76 13.17 11.57 -12.87
N THR A 77 13.61 10.40 -13.31
CA THR A 77 13.33 9.87 -14.65
C THR A 77 12.17 8.88 -14.55
N PRO A 78 10.97 9.22 -15.07
CA PRO A 78 9.82 8.33 -14.99
C PRO A 78 10.03 7.05 -15.79
N LEU A 79 9.76 5.92 -15.16
CA LEU A 79 9.74 4.59 -15.74
C LEU A 79 8.30 4.11 -15.98
N PRO A 80 8.07 3.09 -16.81
CA PRO A 80 6.72 2.57 -17.07
C PRO A 80 5.94 2.20 -15.80
N ILE A 81 6.63 1.75 -14.76
CA ILE A 81 6.00 1.40 -13.48
C ILE A 81 5.46 2.63 -12.74
N ASN A 82 6.10 3.80 -12.87
CA ASN A 82 5.62 5.03 -12.26
C ASN A 82 4.28 5.47 -12.87
N VAL A 83 4.11 5.27 -14.18
CA VAL A 83 2.82 5.50 -14.87
C VAL A 83 1.74 4.56 -14.33
N GLN A 84 2.08 3.28 -14.11
CA GLN A 84 1.12 2.31 -13.53
C GLN A 84 0.70 2.71 -12.10
N VAL A 85 1.62 3.24 -11.29
CA VAL A 85 1.31 3.74 -9.94
C VAL A 85 0.39 4.96 -10.02
N TRP A 86 0.64 5.88 -10.96
CA TRP A 86 -0.25 7.03 -11.21
C TRP A 86 -1.67 6.58 -11.55
N GLU A 87 -1.81 5.68 -12.53
CA GLU A 87 -3.10 5.12 -12.93
C GLU A 87 -3.84 4.47 -11.76
N MET A 88 -3.09 3.74 -10.90
CA MET A 88 -3.66 3.12 -9.69
C MET A 88 -4.16 4.18 -8.70
N VAL A 89 -3.40 5.22 -8.41
CA VAL A 89 -3.80 6.32 -7.50
C VAL A 89 -5.07 6.99 -8.01
N ASN A 90 -5.13 7.32 -9.31
CA ASN A 90 -6.33 7.92 -9.92
C ASN A 90 -7.54 6.98 -9.81
N SER A 91 -7.37 5.70 -10.11
CA SER A 91 -8.45 4.71 -9.99
C SER A 91 -8.97 4.62 -8.55
N LEU A 92 -8.09 4.62 -7.55
CA LEU A 92 -8.46 4.58 -6.14
C LEU A 92 -9.26 5.82 -5.72
N LEU A 93 -8.85 7.02 -6.16
CA LEU A 93 -9.55 8.27 -5.89
C LEU A 93 -10.95 8.28 -6.51
N ILE A 94 -11.07 7.96 -7.79
CA ILE A 94 -12.36 7.94 -8.48
C ILE A 94 -13.30 6.93 -7.83
N ARG A 95 -12.86 5.70 -7.62
CA ARG A 95 -13.67 4.65 -6.99
C ARG A 95 -14.10 5.00 -5.57
N SER A 96 -13.29 5.75 -4.84
CA SER A 96 -13.67 6.28 -3.54
C SER A 96 -14.89 7.20 -3.61
N TYR A 97 -15.05 7.96 -4.68
CA TYR A 97 -16.11 8.97 -4.80
C TYR A 97 -17.35 8.50 -5.54
N ILE A 98 -17.30 7.50 -6.42
CA ILE A 98 -18.46 7.06 -7.24
C ILE A 98 -19.71 6.91 -6.38
N ALA A 99 -19.67 6.13 -5.29
CA ALA A 99 -20.82 5.91 -4.41
C ALA A 99 -21.06 7.06 -3.41
N ARG A 100 -20.20 8.07 -3.37
CA ARG A 100 -20.25 9.15 -2.36
C ARG A 100 -20.59 10.51 -2.99
N ASN A 101 -21.63 10.53 -3.84
CA ASN A 101 -22.09 11.79 -4.42
C ASN A 101 -22.86 12.60 -3.36
N PRO A 102 -22.40 13.83 -3.00
CA PRO A 102 -23.08 14.67 -2.01
C PRO A 102 -24.49 15.10 -2.40
N PHE A 103 -24.86 15.00 -3.67
CA PHE A 103 -26.22 15.32 -4.17
C PHE A 103 -27.14 14.10 -4.23
N ASP A 104 -26.61 12.87 -4.06
CA ASP A 104 -27.42 11.67 -3.99
C ASP A 104 -28.18 11.60 -2.65
N LYS A 105 -29.52 11.37 -2.72
CA LYS A 105 -30.40 11.31 -1.54
C LYS A 105 -30.04 10.16 -0.59
N ASN A 106 -29.67 9.01 -1.15
CA ASN A 106 -29.34 7.82 -0.35
C ASN A 106 -28.05 8.04 0.39
N TYR A 107 -27.04 8.64 -0.27
CA TYR A 107 -25.78 8.97 0.37
C TYR A 107 -25.96 10.03 1.48
N LYS A 108 -26.73 11.10 1.23
CA LYS A 108 -27.05 12.09 2.28
C LYS A 108 -27.73 11.46 3.47
N HIS A 109 -28.72 10.60 3.23
CA HIS A 109 -29.40 9.88 4.30
C HIS A 109 -28.46 9.02 5.12
N PHE A 110 -27.58 8.26 4.42
CA PHE A 110 -26.55 7.43 5.05
C PHE A 110 -25.61 8.24 5.95
N VAL A 111 -25.05 9.35 5.45
CA VAL A 111 -24.11 10.21 6.21
C VAL A 111 -24.80 10.78 7.45
N ASN A 112 -26.04 11.27 7.31
CA ASN A 112 -26.80 11.86 8.42
C ASN A 112 -27.17 10.82 9.48
N GLN A 113 -27.58 9.63 9.06
CA GLN A 113 -27.95 8.56 9.99
C GLN A 113 -26.74 8.04 10.76
N THR A 114 -25.62 7.76 10.06
CA THR A 114 -24.38 7.32 10.74
C THR A 114 -23.83 8.40 11.68
N GLY A 115 -23.98 9.68 11.32
CA GLY A 115 -23.64 10.80 12.21
C GLY A 115 -24.48 10.81 13.50
N LYS A 116 -25.78 10.61 13.42
CA LYS A 116 -26.69 10.47 14.58
C LYS A 116 -26.32 9.30 15.47
N GLU A 117 -26.06 8.12 14.88
CA GLU A 117 -25.66 6.91 15.61
C GLU A 117 -24.36 7.13 16.43
N ILE A 118 -23.39 7.85 15.88
CA ILE A 118 -22.15 8.19 16.59
C ILE A 118 -22.43 9.14 17.77
N ILE A 119 -23.27 10.16 17.57
CA ILE A 119 -23.67 11.08 18.64
C ILE A 119 -24.38 10.35 19.77
N GLU A 120 -25.24 9.40 19.43
CA GLU A 120 -25.98 8.53 20.37
C GLU A 120 -25.11 7.40 20.95
N ARG A 121 -23.81 7.32 20.58
CA ARG A 121 -22.86 6.25 20.96
C ARG A 121 -23.32 4.84 20.56
N LYS A 122 -24.11 4.72 19.50
CA LYS A 122 -24.51 3.47 18.88
C LYS A 122 -23.49 3.14 17.79
N TYR A 123 -22.50 2.31 18.10
CA TYR A 123 -21.37 2.07 17.20
C TYR A 123 -21.60 0.97 16.15
N ASN A 124 -22.85 0.54 15.90
CA ASN A 124 -23.19 -0.44 14.86
C ASN A 124 -23.24 0.20 13.46
N VAL A 125 -22.13 0.74 13.01
CA VAL A 125 -22.00 1.52 11.77
C VAL A 125 -22.24 0.70 10.48
N ASN A 126 -22.35 -0.61 10.56
CA ASN A 126 -22.39 -1.50 9.39
C ASN A 126 -23.74 -2.19 9.14
N ALA A 127 -24.73 -1.98 9.97
CA ALA A 127 -25.84 -2.96 10.03
C ALA A 127 -27.08 -2.62 9.21
N SER A 128 -27.30 -1.38 8.75
CA SER A 128 -28.68 -1.05 8.36
C SER A 128 -28.89 -0.34 7.03
N LEU A 129 -27.87 -0.05 6.23
CA LEU A 129 -28.11 0.85 5.12
C LEU A 129 -27.65 0.29 3.78
N ASN A 130 -28.51 0.43 2.78
CA ASN A 130 -28.29 0.09 1.37
C ASN A 130 -27.13 0.87 0.69
N PHE A 131 -26.14 1.31 1.48
CA PHE A 131 -24.95 1.96 0.95
C PHE A 131 -23.90 0.90 0.57
N ARG A 132 -23.66 0.74 -0.71
CA ARG A 132 -22.55 -0.06 -1.25
C ARG A 132 -21.39 0.82 -1.57
N SER A 133 -20.32 0.71 -0.81
CA SER A 133 -19.06 1.36 -1.10
C SER A 133 -18.44 0.82 -2.40
N THR A 134 -17.97 1.73 -3.26
CA THR A 134 -17.14 1.43 -4.43
C THR A 134 -15.65 1.55 -4.12
N ALA A 135 -15.31 2.03 -2.93
CA ALA A 135 -13.93 2.17 -2.46
C ALA A 135 -13.21 0.82 -2.41
N CYS A 136 -11.94 0.85 -2.64
CA CYS A 136 -11.09 -0.34 -2.67
C CYS A 136 -9.68 0.00 -2.18
N ALA A 137 -8.87 -1.04 -2.00
CA ALA A 137 -7.45 -0.87 -1.76
C ALA A 137 -6.64 -1.22 -3.01
N GLY A 138 -5.46 -0.60 -3.11
CA GLY A 138 -4.38 -0.97 -4.00
C GLY A 138 -3.11 -1.24 -3.22
N THR A 139 -2.22 -2.03 -3.78
CA THR A 139 -0.94 -2.38 -3.15
C THR A 139 0.23 -2.09 -4.06
N LEU A 140 1.25 -1.43 -3.51
CA LEU A 140 2.53 -1.16 -4.14
C LEU A 140 3.63 -1.80 -3.29
N ILE A 141 4.02 -3.02 -3.65
CA ILE A 141 5.03 -3.77 -2.92
C ILE A 141 6.28 -3.89 -3.79
N GLY A 142 7.44 -3.63 -3.21
CA GLY A 142 8.67 -3.75 -3.97
C GLY A 142 9.93 -3.63 -3.14
N VAL A 143 11.03 -4.00 -3.75
CA VAL A 143 12.35 -3.98 -3.13
C VAL A 143 12.68 -2.61 -2.54
N SER A 144 13.35 -2.58 -1.39
CA SER A 144 13.80 -1.34 -0.77
C SER A 144 14.78 -0.59 -1.69
N GLY A 145 14.68 0.74 -1.72
CA GLY A 145 15.53 1.56 -2.59
C GLY A 145 15.08 1.68 -4.06
N MET A 146 13.91 1.11 -4.44
CA MET A 146 13.38 1.26 -5.81
C MET A 146 12.64 2.58 -6.07
N GLY A 147 12.47 3.45 -5.07
CA GLY A 147 11.82 4.75 -5.22
C GLY A 147 10.30 4.75 -5.08
N LYS A 148 9.70 3.75 -4.41
CA LYS A 148 8.25 3.65 -4.17
C LYS A 148 7.68 4.90 -3.49
N THR A 149 8.20 5.24 -2.32
CA THR A 149 7.78 6.40 -1.53
C THR A 149 7.99 7.71 -2.30
N THR A 150 9.12 7.86 -2.99
CA THR A 150 9.43 9.02 -3.84
C THR A 150 8.40 9.16 -4.96
N THR A 151 8.05 8.06 -5.64
CA THR A 151 7.03 8.04 -6.70
C THR A 151 5.67 8.46 -6.17
N VAL A 152 5.23 7.87 -5.06
CA VAL A 152 3.94 8.20 -4.46
C VAL A 152 3.91 9.67 -4.03
N ASN A 153 4.94 10.17 -3.35
CA ASN A 153 5.02 11.58 -2.96
C ASN A 153 4.95 12.51 -4.18
N ARG A 154 5.63 12.14 -5.27
CA ARG A 154 5.63 12.93 -6.49
C ARG A 154 4.28 12.90 -7.21
N ILE A 155 3.57 11.80 -7.20
CA ILE A 155 2.19 11.71 -7.71
C ILE A 155 1.28 12.61 -6.86
N LEU A 156 1.33 12.47 -5.54
CA LEU A 156 0.49 13.24 -4.62
C LEU A 156 0.75 14.74 -4.71
N SER A 157 1.99 15.20 -4.96
CA SER A 157 2.29 16.62 -5.15
C SER A 157 1.67 17.22 -6.42
N ASN A 158 1.25 16.39 -7.37
CA ASN A 158 0.54 16.81 -8.57
C ASN A 158 -1.00 16.80 -8.41
N ILE A 159 -1.51 16.39 -7.24
CA ILE A 159 -2.93 16.31 -6.92
C ILE A 159 -3.22 17.25 -5.76
N PRO A 160 -4.15 18.19 -5.87
CA PRO A 160 -4.51 19.06 -4.76
C PRO A 160 -4.83 18.25 -3.51
N GLN A 161 -4.24 18.60 -2.37
CA GLN A 161 -4.54 17.91 -1.12
C GLN A 161 -5.91 18.30 -0.57
N VAL A 162 -6.24 19.59 -0.67
CA VAL A 162 -7.51 20.14 -0.21
C VAL A 162 -8.15 20.94 -1.32
N ILE A 163 -9.43 20.66 -1.58
CA ILE A 163 -10.27 21.41 -2.51
C ILE A 163 -11.44 22.01 -1.74
N VAL A 164 -11.71 23.30 -1.95
CA VAL A 164 -12.81 24.02 -1.33
C VAL A 164 -13.91 24.19 -2.39
N HIS A 165 -15.12 23.74 -2.07
CA HIS A 165 -16.31 23.86 -2.90
C HIS A 165 -17.21 24.94 -2.30
N ASN A 166 -17.74 25.84 -3.15
CA ASN A 166 -18.71 26.87 -2.74
C ASN A 166 -20.02 26.71 -3.53
N GLU A 167 -19.94 26.30 -4.79
CA GLU A 167 -21.09 26.16 -5.67
C GLU A 167 -20.89 25.00 -6.65
N TYR A 168 -21.95 24.28 -6.97
CA TYR A 168 -21.97 23.26 -8.03
C TYR A 168 -23.28 23.29 -8.80
N GLY A 169 -23.22 23.46 -10.12
CA GLY A 169 -24.40 23.49 -10.98
C GLY A 169 -25.43 24.55 -10.56
N ARG A 170 -24.99 25.76 -10.19
CA ARG A 170 -25.79 26.87 -9.67
C ARG A 170 -26.49 26.59 -8.34
N GLN A 171 -26.07 25.60 -7.61
CA GLN A 171 -26.53 25.29 -6.25
C GLN A 171 -25.43 25.57 -5.25
N HIS A 172 -25.78 26.12 -4.10
CA HIS A 172 -24.85 26.31 -3.00
C HIS A 172 -24.33 24.95 -2.53
N PHE A 173 -23.00 24.80 -2.50
CA PHE A 173 -22.34 23.57 -2.11
C PHE A 173 -21.06 23.91 -1.34
N ASP A 174 -21.22 24.17 -0.05
CA ASP A 174 -20.11 24.48 0.84
C ASP A 174 -19.55 23.20 1.47
N GLN A 175 -18.41 22.74 0.95
CA GLN A 175 -17.74 21.55 1.41
C GLN A 175 -16.23 21.67 1.25
N ILE A 176 -15.48 21.22 2.24
CA ILE A 176 -14.05 20.95 2.13
C ILE A 176 -13.88 19.49 1.67
N GLN A 177 -13.12 19.28 0.60
CA GLN A 177 -12.72 17.97 0.11
C GLN A 177 -11.24 17.74 0.42
N LEU A 178 -10.95 16.87 1.38
CA LEU A 178 -9.61 16.37 1.65
C LEU A 178 -9.33 15.20 0.67
N VAL A 179 -8.62 15.48 -0.43
CA VAL A 179 -8.46 14.51 -1.52
C VAL A 179 -7.62 13.31 -1.09
N TRP A 180 -6.51 13.57 -0.41
CA TRP A 180 -5.62 12.51 0.05
C TRP A 180 -4.94 12.84 1.37
N MET A 181 -4.62 11.80 2.12
CA MET A 181 -3.85 11.85 3.36
C MET A 181 -2.80 10.74 3.34
N LYS A 182 -1.54 11.09 3.65
CA LYS A 182 -0.47 10.09 3.80
C LYS A 182 -0.15 9.88 5.27
N LEU A 183 -0.11 8.61 5.68
CA LEU A 183 0.22 8.15 7.03
C LEU A 183 1.33 7.11 6.95
N GLU A 184 2.07 6.96 8.03
CA GLU A 184 3.05 5.88 8.20
C GLU A 184 2.46 4.77 9.07
N THR A 185 2.70 3.53 8.69
CA THR A 185 2.22 2.40 9.48
C THR A 185 2.99 2.33 10.79
N PRO A 186 2.30 2.34 11.96
CA PRO A 186 2.97 2.23 13.24
C PRO A 186 3.81 0.96 13.35
N TYR A 187 5.06 1.06 13.78
CA TYR A 187 6.01 -0.04 13.84
C TYR A 187 5.57 -1.21 14.75
N ASN A 188 4.64 -0.98 15.66
CA ASN A 188 4.07 -1.96 16.59
C ASN A 188 2.68 -2.45 16.17
N SER A 189 2.22 -2.15 14.97
CA SER A 189 0.89 -2.49 14.43
C SER A 189 -0.28 -1.99 15.32
N SER A 190 -0.08 -0.89 16.05
CA SER A 190 -1.11 -0.37 16.97
C SER A 190 -2.21 0.36 16.22
N VAL A 191 -3.44 -0.15 16.28
CA VAL A 191 -4.63 0.53 15.75
C VAL A 191 -4.82 1.89 16.42
N LYS A 192 -4.62 1.97 17.75
CA LYS A 192 -4.74 3.25 18.48
C LYS A 192 -3.73 4.29 17.98
N ALA A 193 -2.48 3.88 17.74
CA ALA A 193 -1.46 4.79 17.22
C ALA A 193 -1.83 5.30 15.82
N LEU A 194 -2.33 4.43 14.94
CA LEU A 194 -2.79 4.84 13.61
C LEU A 194 -4.01 5.79 13.68
N CYS A 195 -4.97 5.51 14.57
CA CYS A 195 -6.10 6.41 14.79
C CYS A 195 -5.66 7.80 15.28
N LEU A 196 -4.73 7.86 16.22
CA LEU A 196 -4.20 9.14 16.73
C LEU A 196 -3.44 9.87 15.60
N GLN A 197 -2.61 9.20 14.85
CA GLN A 197 -1.89 9.78 13.70
C GLN A 197 -2.86 10.32 12.64
N TYR A 198 -3.95 9.60 12.35
CA TYR A 198 -5.00 10.06 11.44
C TYR A 198 -5.58 11.42 11.90
N PHE A 199 -5.96 11.54 13.16
CA PHE A 199 -6.54 12.80 13.67
C PHE A 199 -5.52 13.91 13.78
N THR A 200 -4.27 13.60 14.16
CA THR A 200 -3.17 14.58 14.13
C THR A 200 -3.01 15.14 12.72
N LYS A 201 -2.96 14.26 11.72
CA LYS A 201 -2.76 14.68 10.34
C LYS A 201 -3.95 15.45 9.77
N MET A 202 -5.16 15.04 10.13
CA MET A 202 -6.37 15.79 9.77
C MET A 202 -6.37 17.20 10.40
N ASP A 203 -6.01 17.31 11.67
CA ASP A 203 -5.95 18.59 12.39
C ASP A 203 -4.85 19.51 11.82
N GLU A 204 -3.70 18.96 11.44
CA GLU A 204 -2.63 19.70 10.76
C GLU A 204 -3.10 20.26 9.41
N ILE A 205 -3.78 19.45 8.59
CA ILE A 205 -4.19 19.84 7.23
C ILE A 205 -5.37 20.83 7.28
N LEU A 206 -6.37 20.57 8.11
CA LEU A 206 -7.64 21.30 8.10
C LEU A 206 -7.77 22.36 9.22
N GLY A 207 -6.81 22.45 10.14
CA GLY A 207 -6.88 23.36 11.27
C GLY A 207 -7.94 22.98 12.31
N THR A 208 -8.32 21.70 12.39
CA THR A 208 -9.31 21.20 13.34
C THR A 208 -8.67 20.83 14.68
N ASN A 209 -9.48 20.47 15.67
CA ASN A 209 -9.03 20.10 17.02
C ASN A 209 -9.58 18.73 17.46
N ASN A 210 -9.61 17.77 16.55
CA ASN A 210 -10.16 16.43 16.81
C ASN A 210 -9.31 15.65 17.80
N LEU A 211 -8.00 15.68 17.65
CA LEU A 211 -7.06 14.98 18.52
C LEU A 211 -7.23 15.42 19.98
N LYS A 212 -7.28 16.73 20.23
CA LYS A 212 -7.49 17.27 21.59
C LYS A 212 -8.80 16.78 22.23
N LYS A 213 -9.89 16.74 21.44
CA LYS A 213 -11.19 16.25 21.89
C LYS A 213 -11.17 14.75 22.23
N LEU A 214 -10.42 13.94 21.45
CA LEU A 214 -10.32 12.51 21.65
C LEU A 214 -9.47 12.16 22.87
N VAL A 215 -8.32 12.80 23.01
CA VAL A 215 -7.41 12.59 24.15
C VAL A 215 -8.07 13.03 25.46
N SER A 216 -8.70 14.20 25.50
CA SER A 216 -9.36 14.73 26.71
C SER A 216 -10.51 13.84 27.21
N ARG A 217 -11.18 13.10 26.30
CA ARG A 217 -12.29 12.20 26.63
C ARG A 217 -11.87 10.73 26.77
N ASN A 218 -10.59 10.42 26.65
CA ASN A 218 -10.01 9.07 26.75
C ASN A 218 -10.78 8.03 25.91
N TRP A 219 -10.97 8.32 24.63
CA TRP A 219 -11.73 7.46 23.72
C TRP A 219 -11.07 6.09 23.52
N SER A 220 -11.90 5.05 23.52
CA SER A 220 -11.48 3.69 23.14
C SER A 220 -11.26 3.58 21.64
N VAL A 221 -10.49 2.59 21.20
CA VAL A 221 -10.30 2.28 19.77
C VAL A 221 -11.63 2.03 19.07
N ASP A 222 -12.54 1.29 19.70
CA ASP A 222 -13.87 0.96 19.17
C ASP A 222 -14.73 2.21 18.91
N SER A 223 -14.52 3.26 19.68
CA SER A 223 -15.18 4.57 19.47
C SER A 223 -14.50 5.41 18.40
N MET A 224 -13.15 5.31 18.28
CA MET A 224 -12.39 6.06 17.29
C MET A 224 -12.66 5.60 15.85
N ILE A 225 -12.84 4.30 15.63
CA ILE A 225 -13.04 3.72 14.28
C ILE A 225 -14.28 4.30 13.57
N PRO A 226 -15.50 4.28 14.17
CA PRO A 226 -16.67 4.91 13.57
C PRO A 226 -16.49 6.41 13.36
N TYR A 227 -15.80 7.08 14.29
CA TYR A 227 -15.54 8.52 14.18
C TYR A 227 -14.58 8.86 13.02
N ILE A 228 -13.56 8.03 12.76
CA ILE A 228 -12.70 8.14 11.57
C ILE A 228 -13.55 8.00 10.30
N SER A 229 -14.39 6.99 10.24
CA SER A 229 -15.25 6.76 9.07
C SER A 229 -16.19 7.94 8.82
N GLN A 230 -16.80 8.51 9.86
CA GLN A 230 -17.68 9.67 9.74
C GLN A 230 -16.92 10.95 9.38
N SER A 231 -15.79 11.23 10.06
CA SER A 231 -14.97 12.41 9.77
C SER A 231 -14.42 12.36 8.35
N SER A 232 -14.00 11.19 7.87
CA SER A 232 -13.58 10.99 6.47
C SER A 232 -14.69 11.33 5.47
N ARG A 233 -15.94 10.96 5.77
CA ARG A 233 -17.09 11.31 4.92
C ARG A 233 -17.40 12.79 4.95
N ASN A 234 -17.36 13.40 6.12
CA ASN A 234 -17.68 14.83 6.30
C ASN A 234 -16.69 15.73 5.55
N VAL A 235 -15.41 15.37 5.52
CA VAL A 235 -14.38 16.13 4.78
C VAL A 235 -14.11 15.58 3.38
N GLY A 236 -14.96 14.68 2.86
CA GLY A 236 -14.76 14.12 1.54
C GLY A 236 -13.38 13.47 1.32
N LEU A 237 -12.80 12.81 2.35
CA LEU A 237 -11.49 12.16 2.21
C LEU A 237 -11.55 11.04 1.17
N GLY A 238 -10.72 11.17 0.12
CA GLY A 238 -10.71 10.25 -1.02
C GLY A 238 -9.77 9.06 -0.84
N LEU A 239 -8.54 9.32 -0.49
CA LEU A 239 -7.47 8.32 -0.43
C LEU A 239 -6.65 8.45 0.84
N VAL A 240 -6.42 7.32 1.52
CA VAL A 240 -5.37 7.21 2.54
C VAL A 240 -4.23 6.38 1.97
N VAL A 241 -3.03 6.94 1.99
CA VAL A 241 -1.80 6.23 1.68
C VAL A 241 -1.15 5.78 2.98
N LEU A 242 -0.96 4.48 3.14
CA LEU A 242 -0.21 3.89 4.26
C LEU A 242 1.15 3.43 3.75
N ASP A 243 2.17 4.18 4.12
CA ASP A 243 3.56 3.80 3.83
C ASP A 243 4.08 2.80 4.89
N GLU A 244 5.16 2.09 4.58
CA GLU A 244 5.78 1.09 5.46
C GLU A 244 4.82 -0.05 5.88
N SER A 245 3.99 -0.52 4.95
CA SER A 245 2.93 -1.50 5.22
C SER A 245 3.41 -2.86 5.75
N GLN A 246 4.71 -3.18 5.67
CA GLN A 246 5.29 -4.37 6.30
C GLN A 246 5.11 -4.38 7.83
N PHE A 247 4.89 -3.23 8.45
CA PHE A 247 4.62 -3.17 9.88
C PHE A 247 3.20 -3.57 10.27
N LEU A 248 2.29 -3.76 9.31
CA LEU A 248 0.92 -4.24 9.58
C LEU A 248 0.89 -5.62 10.25
N LEU A 249 1.95 -6.43 10.06
CA LEU A 249 2.00 -7.83 10.53
C LEU A 249 2.69 -8.03 11.89
N LYS A 250 3.31 -7.01 12.44
CA LYS A 250 3.93 -7.15 13.75
C LYS A 250 2.83 -7.28 14.81
N ARG A 251 3.02 -8.10 15.83
CA ARG A 251 2.13 -8.41 16.97
C ARG A 251 0.74 -7.73 16.96
N GLY A 252 -0.31 -8.49 16.64
CA GLY A 252 -1.69 -7.97 16.63
C GLY A 252 -2.18 -7.43 15.28
N GLY A 253 -1.45 -7.67 14.20
CA GLY A 253 -1.74 -7.14 12.87
C GLY A 253 -3.12 -7.48 12.30
N SER A 254 -3.76 -8.59 12.72
CA SER A 254 -5.13 -8.91 12.29
C SER A 254 -6.13 -7.81 12.64
N GLN A 255 -6.06 -7.23 13.83
CA GLN A 255 -6.95 -6.13 14.24
C GLN A 255 -6.76 -4.88 13.38
N LEU A 256 -5.50 -4.56 13.03
CA LEU A 256 -5.21 -3.42 12.17
C LEU A 256 -5.73 -3.65 10.75
N VAL A 257 -5.63 -4.86 10.24
CA VAL A 257 -6.16 -5.22 8.92
C VAL A 257 -7.69 -5.17 8.92
N ASP A 258 -8.37 -5.73 9.92
CA ASP A 258 -9.82 -5.64 10.06
C ASP A 258 -10.29 -4.18 10.16
N PHE A 259 -9.53 -3.34 10.84
CA PHE A 259 -9.76 -1.89 10.87
C PHE A 259 -9.68 -1.28 9.45
N LEU A 260 -8.63 -1.56 8.67
CA LEU A 260 -8.49 -1.05 7.30
C LEU A 260 -9.65 -1.53 6.41
N VAL A 261 -10.05 -2.79 6.53
CA VAL A 261 -11.23 -3.34 5.83
C VAL A 261 -12.51 -2.59 6.20
N SER A 262 -12.68 -2.20 7.47
CA SER A 262 -13.84 -1.42 7.91
C SER A 262 -13.87 -0.02 7.27
N LEU A 263 -12.71 0.62 7.11
CA LEU A 263 -12.59 1.91 6.44
C LEU A 263 -12.95 1.82 4.94
N ILE A 264 -12.51 0.77 4.25
CA ILE A 264 -12.87 0.53 2.84
C ILE A 264 -14.38 0.33 2.69
N ASN A 265 -14.99 -0.46 3.57
CA ASN A 265 -16.43 -0.63 3.59
C ASN A 265 -17.17 0.69 3.87
N GLY A 266 -16.57 1.58 4.65
CA GLY A 266 -17.06 2.94 4.92
C GLY A 266 -16.91 3.94 3.76
N GLY A 267 -16.29 3.55 2.65
CA GLY A 267 -16.14 4.38 1.44
C GLY A 267 -14.77 5.02 1.26
N LEU A 268 -13.77 4.66 2.04
CA LEU A 268 -12.42 5.21 1.97
C LEU A 268 -11.47 4.28 1.19
N SER A 269 -10.90 4.75 0.10
CA SER A 269 -9.87 3.98 -0.62
C SER A 269 -8.52 4.06 0.11
N ILE A 270 -7.75 2.96 0.02
CA ILE A 270 -6.46 2.84 0.70
C ILE A 270 -5.39 2.39 -0.28
N LEU A 271 -4.24 3.05 -0.27
CA LEU A 271 -3.03 2.60 -0.96
C LEU A 271 -2.01 2.10 0.08
N LEU A 272 -1.67 0.83 0.01
CA LEU A 272 -0.63 0.22 0.83
C LEU A 272 0.69 0.27 0.08
N VAL A 273 1.72 0.87 0.69
CA VAL A 273 3.07 0.93 0.14
C VAL A 273 4.01 0.20 1.09
N GLY A 274 4.80 -0.75 0.58
CA GLY A 274 5.68 -1.52 1.45
C GLY A 274 6.76 -2.32 0.75
N THR A 275 7.54 -3.03 1.55
CA THR A 275 8.58 -3.94 1.11
C THR A 275 8.03 -5.35 0.85
N PRO A 276 8.78 -6.26 0.23
CA PRO A 276 8.34 -7.62 -0.04
C PRO A 276 7.88 -8.39 1.20
N SER A 277 8.37 -8.04 2.40
CA SER A 277 7.89 -8.63 3.65
C SER A 277 6.40 -8.38 3.91
N SER A 278 5.82 -7.30 3.34
CA SER A 278 4.37 -7.07 3.38
C SER A 278 3.55 -8.19 2.73
N TYR A 279 4.17 -8.98 1.85
CA TYR A 279 3.45 -10.01 1.09
C TYR A 279 2.92 -11.13 1.98
N THR A 280 3.56 -11.42 3.10
CA THR A 280 3.09 -12.42 4.07
C THR A 280 1.72 -12.07 4.67
N LEU A 281 1.34 -10.78 4.65
CA LEU A 281 0.00 -10.33 5.01
C LEU A 281 -1.09 -10.96 4.12
N PHE A 282 -0.80 -11.07 2.84
CA PHE A 282 -1.76 -11.54 1.84
C PHE A 282 -1.76 -13.08 1.74
N GLU A 283 -0.69 -13.75 2.17
CA GLU A 283 -0.60 -15.22 2.18
C GLU A 283 -1.42 -15.84 3.32
N SER A 284 -1.56 -15.15 4.45
CA SER A 284 -2.19 -15.70 5.65
C SER A 284 -3.71 -15.80 5.58
N GLU A 285 -4.38 -14.87 4.87
CA GLU A 285 -5.84 -14.83 4.78
C GLU A 285 -6.33 -14.36 3.39
N PHE A 286 -6.90 -15.28 2.62
CA PHE A 286 -7.44 -14.99 1.29
C PHE A 286 -8.53 -13.89 1.31
N ARG A 287 -9.34 -13.81 2.38
CA ARG A 287 -10.37 -12.77 2.55
C ARG A 287 -9.75 -11.38 2.59
N ILE A 288 -8.61 -11.25 3.27
CA ILE A 288 -7.86 -10.00 3.42
C ILE A 288 -7.21 -9.64 2.09
N ALA A 289 -6.50 -10.58 1.48
CA ALA A 289 -5.87 -10.39 0.18
C ALA A 289 -6.88 -9.85 -0.84
N ARG A 290 -8.03 -10.49 -1.01
CA ARG A 290 -9.07 -10.08 -1.95
C ARG A 290 -9.59 -8.66 -1.71
N ARG A 291 -9.66 -8.19 -0.47
CA ARG A 291 -10.16 -6.84 -0.14
C ARG A 291 -9.08 -5.77 -0.27
N LEU A 292 -7.85 -6.09 0.11
CA LEU A 292 -6.73 -5.15 0.05
C LEU A 292 -6.07 -5.06 -1.34
N THR A 293 -6.37 -6.00 -2.25
CA THR A 293 -5.91 -5.96 -3.66
C THR A 293 -7.05 -5.64 -4.64
N GLY A 294 -8.13 -5.08 -4.16
CA GLY A 294 -9.39 -4.92 -4.92
C GLY A 294 -9.32 -4.02 -6.16
N SER A 295 -8.30 -3.16 -6.29
CA SER A 295 -8.08 -2.34 -7.48
C SER A 295 -6.95 -2.88 -8.34
N LYS A 296 -5.74 -2.88 -7.82
CA LYS A 296 -4.53 -3.31 -8.54
C LYS A 296 -3.44 -3.68 -7.54
N GLU A 297 -2.65 -4.69 -7.88
CA GLU A 297 -1.43 -5.04 -7.20
C GLU A 297 -0.25 -4.69 -8.13
N ILE A 298 0.69 -3.89 -7.63
CA ILE A 298 1.92 -3.56 -8.35
C ILE A 298 3.09 -4.13 -7.57
N LEU A 299 3.81 -5.05 -8.22
CA LEU A 299 5.03 -5.64 -7.70
C LEU A 299 6.23 -4.94 -8.35
N TRP A 300 7.02 -4.25 -7.55
CA TRP A 300 8.18 -3.48 -8.02
C TRP A 300 9.49 -4.17 -7.65
N ASN A 301 9.94 -5.06 -8.51
CA ASN A 301 11.22 -5.73 -8.39
C ASN A 301 12.39 -4.81 -8.82
N THR A 302 13.63 -5.24 -8.62
CA THR A 302 14.81 -4.57 -9.15
C THR A 302 14.75 -4.50 -10.68
N MET A 303 15.32 -3.46 -11.27
CA MET A 303 15.44 -3.37 -12.74
C MET A 303 16.31 -4.52 -13.25
N LYS A 304 15.98 -5.02 -14.43
CA LYS A 304 16.85 -5.97 -15.15
C LYS A 304 17.86 -5.16 -15.99
N ASN A 305 18.93 -5.81 -16.41
CA ASN A 305 19.87 -5.20 -17.36
C ASN A 305 19.25 -5.20 -18.76
N ASP A 306 18.31 -4.28 -18.96
CA ASP A 306 17.53 -4.11 -20.19
C ASP A 306 17.39 -2.61 -20.54
N GLU A 307 16.58 -2.32 -21.54
CA GLU A 307 16.33 -0.95 -21.99
C GLU A 307 15.78 -0.05 -20.88
N THR A 308 15.03 -0.58 -19.92
CA THR A 308 14.49 0.20 -18.81
C THR A 308 15.58 0.69 -17.89
N PHE A 309 16.55 -0.17 -17.56
CA PHE A 309 17.73 0.22 -16.79
C PHE A 309 18.60 1.24 -17.53
N ARG A 310 18.81 1.01 -18.82
CA ARG A 310 19.56 1.94 -19.68
C ARG A 310 18.90 3.32 -19.70
N LEU A 311 17.59 3.38 -19.93
CA LEU A 311 16.82 4.63 -19.92
C LEU A 311 16.96 5.38 -18.59
N PHE A 312 16.85 4.64 -17.47
CA PHE A 312 17.04 5.22 -16.15
C PHE A 312 18.45 5.79 -15.98
N LEU A 313 19.45 5.03 -16.35
CA LEU A 313 20.86 5.44 -16.23
C LEU A 313 21.17 6.62 -17.14
N GLU A 314 20.69 6.66 -18.38
CA GLU A 314 20.85 7.78 -19.31
C GLU A 314 20.24 9.07 -18.75
N GLY A 315 19.09 8.98 -18.09
CA GLY A 315 18.44 10.12 -17.43
C GLY A 315 19.33 10.77 -16.35
N VAL A 316 20.08 9.94 -15.63
CA VAL A 316 21.01 10.39 -14.57
C VAL A 316 22.37 10.74 -15.13
N TRP A 317 22.84 10.02 -16.14
CA TRP A 317 24.20 10.11 -16.69
C TRP A 317 24.58 11.48 -17.29
N ARG A 318 23.60 12.24 -17.75
CA ARG A 318 23.80 13.60 -18.28
C ARG A 318 24.36 14.59 -17.25
N TYR A 319 24.15 14.32 -15.96
CA TYR A 319 24.56 15.17 -14.86
C TYR A 319 25.98 14.80 -14.41
N GLN A 320 26.98 15.36 -15.11
CA GLN A 320 28.38 15.14 -14.80
C GLN A 320 29.05 16.44 -14.43
N TRP A 321 29.63 16.50 -13.25
CA TRP A 321 30.44 17.62 -12.77
C TRP A 321 31.95 17.33 -12.81
N ILE A 322 32.40 16.20 -13.35
CA ILE A 322 33.76 15.94 -13.73
C ILE A 322 34.14 16.83 -14.94
N LYS A 323 35.42 17.23 -15.07
CA LYS A 323 35.86 18.15 -16.15
C LYS A 323 35.68 17.54 -17.53
N ASN A 324 36.04 16.28 -17.71
CA ASN A 324 35.94 15.57 -18.97
C ASN A 324 34.66 14.74 -19.04
N TYR A 325 33.70 15.18 -19.83
CA TYR A 325 32.47 14.43 -20.02
C TYR A 325 32.77 13.01 -20.53
N THR A 326 32.26 12.02 -19.83
CA THR A 326 32.39 10.61 -20.20
C THR A 326 31.08 10.13 -20.80
N PRO A 327 31.02 9.77 -22.10
CA PRO A 327 29.82 9.18 -22.71
C PRO A 327 29.47 7.84 -22.06
N LEU A 328 28.17 7.52 -21.98
CA LEU A 328 27.69 6.22 -21.47
C LEU A 328 27.99 5.13 -22.51
N SER A 329 28.81 4.15 -22.16
CA SER A 329 29.11 2.97 -22.96
C SER A 329 28.43 1.72 -22.39
N ASP A 330 28.30 0.67 -23.18
CA ASP A 330 27.72 -0.59 -22.71
C ASP A 330 28.54 -1.26 -21.59
N GLU A 331 29.88 -1.03 -21.60
CA GLU A 331 30.75 -1.45 -20.51
C GLU A 331 30.42 -0.73 -19.19
N LEU A 332 30.17 0.58 -19.25
CA LEU A 332 29.79 1.37 -18.08
C LEU A 332 28.40 0.99 -17.56
N VAL A 333 27.45 0.78 -18.47
CA VAL A 333 26.11 0.27 -18.11
C VAL A 333 26.21 -1.06 -17.38
N SER A 334 27.01 -1.99 -17.92
CA SER A 334 27.22 -3.30 -17.31
C SER A 334 27.89 -3.20 -15.95
N ALA A 335 28.93 -2.36 -15.80
CA ALA A 335 29.62 -2.16 -14.54
C ALA A 335 28.71 -1.57 -13.45
N VAL A 336 27.88 -0.58 -13.79
CA VAL A 336 26.91 -0.01 -12.84
C VAL A 336 25.87 -1.05 -12.46
N PHE A 337 25.35 -1.82 -13.44
CA PHE A 337 24.36 -2.88 -13.16
C PHE A 337 24.94 -3.97 -12.25
N GLU A 338 26.13 -4.47 -12.53
CA GLU A 338 26.81 -5.49 -11.72
C GLU A 338 26.94 -5.09 -10.25
N GLU A 339 27.25 -3.82 -9.98
CA GLU A 339 27.49 -3.34 -8.62
C GLU A 339 26.24 -2.85 -7.89
N THR A 340 25.11 -2.63 -8.59
CA THR A 340 23.85 -2.12 -8.01
C THR A 340 22.68 -3.09 -8.10
N GLN A 341 22.79 -4.11 -8.95
CA GLN A 341 21.72 -5.08 -9.23
C GLN A 341 20.38 -4.42 -9.62
N GLY A 342 20.46 -3.26 -10.28
CA GLY A 342 19.29 -2.52 -10.75
C GLY A 342 18.46 -1.84 -9.64
N ILE A 343 19.03 -1.63 -8.46
CA ILE A 343 18.40 -0.87 -7.37
C ILE A 343 18.66 0.62 -7.61
N SER A 344 17.60 1.40 -7.90
CA SER A 344 17.72 2.80 -8.33
C SER A 344 18.46 3.70 -7.33
N ASP A 345 18.22 3.55 -6.04
CA ASP A 345 18.94 4.31 -4.99
C ASP A 345 20.46 4.03 -5.02
N LEU A 346 20.83 2.77 -5.23
CA LEU A 346 22.24 2.39 -5.34
C LEU A 346 22.89 2.88 -6.62
N VAL A 347 22.15 2.94 -7.73
CA VAL A 347 22.64 3.51 -8.99
C VAL A 347 23.00 4.98 -8.80
N ILE A 348 22.09 5.76 -8.21
CA ILE A 348 22.33 7.19 -7.97
C ILE A 348 23.50 7.38 -7.01
N LYS A 349 23.57 6.65 -5.92
CA LYS A 349 24.67 6.72 -4.94
C LYS A 349 25.99 6.31 -5.53
N LEU A 350 26.04 5.21 -6.29
CA LEU A 350 27.26 4.76 -6.93
C LEU A 350 27.79 5.80 -7.92
N TYR A 351 26.88 6.37 -8.71
CA TYR A 351 27.24 7.41 -9.68
C TYR A 351 27.75 8.69 -9.01
N LEU A 352 27.10 9.10 -7.92
CA LEU A 352 27.55 10.23 -7.09
C LEU A 352 28.95 9.98 -6.53
N TYR A 353 29.16 8.86 -5.86
CA TYR A 353 30.46 8.52 -5.26
C TYR A 353 31.56 8.33 -6.31
N THR A 354 31.21 7.83 -7.49
CA THR A 354 32.18 7.69 -8.61
C THR A 354 32.68 9.06 -9.09
N GLN A 355 31.76 10.01 -9.26
CA GLN A 355 32.15 11.38 -9.63
C GLN A 355 32.95 12.07 -8.50
N GLN A 356 32.49 11.94 -7.25
CA GLN A 356 33.20 12.48 -6.10
C GLN A 356 34.66 11.95 -6.03
N PHE A 357 34.82 10.63 -6.12
CA PHE A 357 36.14 9.98 -6.14
C PHE A 357 37.04 10.51 -7.26
N SER A 358 36.47 10.65 -8.46
CA SER A 358 37.23 11.17 -9.63
C SER A 358 37.65 12.62 -9.45
N ILE A 359 36.82 13.47 -8.88
CA ILE A 359 37.12 14.87 -8.59
C ILE A 359 38.19 14.97 -7.50
N GLU A 360 38.01 14.25 -6.37
CA GLU A 360 38.98 14.29 -5.24
C GLU A 360 40.37 13.79 -5.63
N ARG A 361 40.45 12.84 -6.55
CA ARG A 361 41.72 12.27 -7.03
C ARG A 361 42.29 13.00 -8.25
N GLY A 362 41.57 13.99 -8.77
CA GLY A 362 42.00 14.71 -9.99
C GLY A 362 42.01 13.86 -11.26
N LEU A 363 41.28 12.71 -11.25
CA LEU A 363 41.22 11.81 -12.41
C LEU A 363 40.30 12.38 -13.50
N GLU A 364 39.22 13.03 -13.10
CA GLU A 364 38.27 13.77 -13.94
C GLU A 364 37.67 12.93 -15.09
N VAL A 365 37.54 11.62 -14.89
CA VAL A 365 36.95 10.65 -15.83
C VAL A 365 36.20 9.57 -15.08
N ILE A 366 35.23 8.88 -15.75
CA ILE A 366 34.52 7.72 -15.24
C ILE A 366 34.94 6.50 -16.04
N THR A 367 35.43 5.46 -15.36
CA THR A 367 35.77 4.18 -15.97
C THR A 367 35.09 3.04 -15.21
N ALA A 368 34.92 1.90 -15.85
CA ALA A 368 34.36 0.71 -15.21
C ALA A 368 35.20 0.25 -13.99
N GLU A 369 36.52 0.45 -14.06
CA GLU A 369 37.42 0.13 -12.95
C GLU A 369 37.16 1.04 -11.74
N ILE A 370 36.98 2.35 -11.97
CA ILE A 370 36.65 3.32 -10.91
C ILE A 370 35.32 2.97 -10.28
N ILE A 371 34.28 2.66 -11.08
CA ILE A 371 32.97 2.25 -10.61
C ILE A 371 33.06 1.04 -9.67
N ARG A 372 33.75 -0.03 -10.10
CA ARG A 372 33.93 -1.24 -9.28
C ARG A 372 34.72 -0.97 -8.01
N ARG A 373 35.75 -0.14 -8.07
CA ARG A 373 36.54 0.26 -6.91
C ARG A 373 35.71 1.03 -5.90
N VAL A 374 34.95 2.02 -6.34
CA VAL A 374 34.08 2.86 -5.51
C VAL A 374 32.98 2.02 -4.88
N ALA A 375 32.36 1.10 -5.62
CA ALA A 375 31.37 0.16 -5.09
C ALA A 375 31.98 -0.71 -3.97
N LYS A 376 33.16 -1.25 -4.16
CA LYS A 376 33.87 -2.07 -3.15
C LYS A 376 34.18 -1.28 -1.87
N GLU A 377 34.52 0.01 -2.00
CA GLU A 377 34.85 0.86 -0.87
C GLU A 377 33.61 1.34 -0.10
N ASN A 378 32.49 1.67 -0.80
CA ASN A 378 31.33 2.32 -0.21
C ASN A 378 30.15 1.37 0.09
N PHE A 379 30.03 0.22 -0.59
CA PHE A 379 28.89 -0.69 -0.43
C PHE A 379 29.18 -1.91 0.46
N LYS A 380 30.14 -1.80 1.40
CA LYS A 380 30.56 -2.91 2.29
C LYS A 380 29.40 -3.50 3.08
N LEU A 381 28.51 -2.67 3.62
CA LEU A 381 27.36 -3.11 4.41
C LEU A 381 26.26 -3.76 3.55
N MET A 382 26.14 -3.33 2.29
CA MET A 382 25.14 -3.86 1.36
C MET A 382 25.64 -5.06 0.57
N LYS A 383 26.95 -5.34 0.62
CA LYS A 383 27.57 -6.42 -0.15
C LYS A 383 26.90 -7.78 0.02
N PRO A 384 26.56 -8.26 1.25
CA PRO A 384 25.89 -9.56 1.40
C PRO A 384 24.54 -9.63 0.65
N MET A 385 23.80 -8.52 0.62
CA MET A 385 22.52 -8.39 -0.07
C MET A 385 22.69 -8.39 -1.59
N LEU A 386 23.67 -7.61 -2.08
CA LEU A 386 23.99 -7.54 -3.51
C LEU A 386 24.53 -8.89 -4.02
N ASP A 387 25.37 -9.57 -3.25
CA ASP A 387 25.86 -10.90 -3.59
C ASP A 387 24.73 -11.95 -3.64
N ALA A 388 23.73 -11.82 -2.76
CA ALA A 388 22.54 -12.67 -2.82
C ALA A 388 21.75 -12.45 -4.10
N LEU A 389 21.54 -11.19 -4.52
CA LEU A 389 20.87 -10.84 -5.78
C LEU A 389 21.68 -11.30 -7.00
N LYS A 390 23.02 -11.07 -7.01
CA LYS A 390 23.91 -11.53 -8.10
C LYS A 390 23.82 -13.03 -8.34
N THR A 391 23.71 -13.82 -7.27
CA THR A 391 23.63 -15.29 -7.40
C THR A 391 22.28 -15.77 -7.89
N GLY A 392 21.23 -14.93 -7.81
CA GLY A 392 19.86 -15.31 -8.14
C GLY A 392 19.31 -16.45 -7.27
N ASN A 393 20.01 -16.84 -6.19
CA ASN A 393 19.62 -17.98 -5.35
C ASN A 393 18.47 -17.58 -4.41
N PRO A 394 17.25 -18.14 -4.58
CA PRO A 394 16.08 -17.79 -3.78
C PRO A 394 16.31 -17.97 -2.27
N TYR A 395 17.08 -18.97 -1.85
CA TYR A 395 17.37 -19.22 -0.44
C TYR A 395 18.28 -18.15 0.17
N LYS A 396 19.22 -17.60 -0.61
CA LYS A 396 20.09 -16.51 -0.14
C LYS A 396 19.31 -15.19 -0.08
N ILE A 397 18.47 -14.93 -1.09
CA ILE A 397 17.62 -13.73 -1.18
C ILE A 397 16.58 -13.74 -0.06
N ALA A 398 15.98 -14.92 0.25
CA ALA A 398 14.98 -15.06 1.32
C ALA A 398 15.50 -14.76 2.73
N ARG A 399 16.83 -14.66 2.93
CA ARG A 399 17.41 -14.20 4.21
C ARG A 399 17.22 -12.71 4.45
N PHE A 400 16.92 -11.97 3.41
CA PHE A 400 16.73 -10.52 3.44
C PHE A 400 15.27 -10.20 3.11
N ASP A 401 14.48 -9.95 4.12
CA ASP A 401 13.03 -9.72 4.01
C ASP A 401 12.68 -8.60 3.01
N ASP A 402 13.58 -7.60 2.86
CA ASP A 402 13.38 -6.44 1.99
C ASP A 402 13.77 -6.67 0.52
N LEU A 403 14.41 -7.81 0.21
CA LEU A 403 14.91 -8.13 -1.14
C LEU A 403 14.19 -9.30 -1.81
N ARG A 404 13.25 -9.95 -1.12
CA ARG A 404 12.55 -11.11 -1.65
C ARG A 404 11.93 -10.78 -3.01
N ILE A 405 12.41 -11.42 -4.08
CA ILE A 405 11.85 -11.27 -5.43
C ILE A 405 10.46 -11.88 -5.44
N LEU A 406 9.47 -11.08 -5.84
CA LEU A 406 8.08 -11.50 -5.94
C LEU A 406 7.84 -11.98 -7.38
N ASP A 407 8.10 -13.25 -7.65
CA ASP A 407 7.79 -13.85 -8.95
C ASP A 407 6.51 -14.67 -8.87
N THR A 408 5.49 -14.27 -9.65
CA THR A 408 4.18 -14.93 -9.68
C THR A 408 4.21 -16.28 -10.37
N LYS A 409 5.28 -16.60 -11.11
CA LYS A 409 5.38 -17.82 -11.91
C LYS A 409 6.01 -19.02 -11.18
N GLU A 410 6.80 -18.83 -10.12
CA GLU A 410 7.52 -19.90 -9.43
C GLU A 410 6.80 -20.50 -8.20
N ARG A 411 5.62 -20.02 -7.85
CA ARG A 411 4.90 -20.44 -6.64
C ARG A 411 4.26 -21.82 -6.67
N ALA A 412 4.23 -22.47 -7.80
CA ALA A 412 3.63 -23.81 -7.93
C ALA A 412 4.54 -24.96 -7.43
N SER A 413 5.80 -24.69 -7.03
CA SER A 413 6.77 -25.75 -6.77
C SER A 413 7.68 -25.58 -5.53
N SER A 414 7.42 -24.61 -4.62
CA SER A 414 8.27 -24.45 -3.44
C SER A 414 7.65 -25.10 -2.19
N PRO A 415 8.32 -26.08 -1.56
CA PRO A 415 7.88 -26.61 -0.26
C PRO A 415 8.12 -25.54 0.82
N HIS A 416 7.12 -25.30 1.66
CA HIS A 416 7.23 -24.41 2.81
C HIS A 416 8.38 -24.84 3.73
N PRO A 417 9.29 -23.93 4.12
CA PRO A 417 10.16 -24.20 5.24
C PRO A 417 9.32 -24.13 6.52
N ALA A 418 9.24 -25.25 7.23
CA ALA A 418 8.62 -25.32 8.55
C ALA A 418 9.30 -24.33 9.50
N SER A 419 8.51 -23.46 10.12
CA SER A 419 8.97 -22.53 11.16
C SER A 419 9.61 -23.30 12.31
N PRO A 420 10.77 -22.87 12.85
CA PRO A 420 11.36 -23.52 14.02
C PRO A 420 10.50 -23.28 15.25
N VAL A 421 9.93 -24.35 15.77
CA VAL A 421 9.23 -24.36 17.06
C VAL A 421 10.23 -24.01 18.16
N GLN A 422 10.11 -22.82 18.73
CA GLN A 422 10.85 -22.47 19.95
C GLN A 422 10.37 -23.34 21.10
N LYS A 423 11.25 -24.29 21.53
CA LYS A 423 11.06 -25.03 22.77
C LYS A 423 11.20 -24.07 23.96
N ARG A 424 10.10 -23.85 24.65
CA ARG A 424 10.11 -23.22 25.98
C ARG A 424 10.80 -24.20 26.96
N THR A 425 11.97 -23.84 27.41
CA THR A 425 12.64 -24.49 28.55
C THR A 425 11.99 -23.97 29.85
N ASN A 426 11.22 -24.82 30.51
CA ASN A 426 10.90 -24.63 31.91
C ASN A 426 11.85 -25.50 32.72
N SER A 427 12.69 -24.87 33.50
CA SER A 427 13.51 -25.48 34.55
C SER A 427 12.64 -25.77 35.77
N MET A 428 12.55 -27.03 36.19
CA MET A 428 12.46 -27.36 37.61
C MET A 428 12.88 -28.83 37.89
N LYS A 429 13.94 -28.92 38.62
CA LYS A 429 14.46 -29.87 39.65
C LYS A 429 13.88 -31.29 39.76
N LYS A 430 14.82 -32.28 39.69
CA LYS A 430 15.12 -33.44 40.57
C LYS A 430 13.92 -34.31 41.08
N GLU A 431 13.90 -35.61 40.96
CA GLU A 431 14.81 -36.66 41.43
C GLU A 431 14.34 -38.06 40.96
N THR A 432 15.33 -38.93 40.82
CA THR A 432 15.48 -40.37 41.04
C THR A 432 14.80 -41.44 40.16
N LYS A 433 15.71 -42.18 39.54
CA LYS A 433 15.83 -43.63 39.24
C LYS A 433 14.57 -44.53 39.25
N ALA A 434 14.32 -45.27 38.17
CA ALA A 434 14.52 -46.71 38.04
C ALA A 434 13.96 -47.29 36.71
N THR A 435 14.79 -48.10 36.05
CA THR A 435 14.56 -49.34 35.28
C THR A 435 13.46 -49.44 34.19
N ILE A 436 13.95 -49.79 33.00
CA ILE A 436 13.28 -50.35 31.83
C ILE A 436 12.60 -51.69 32.19
N PRO A 437 11.42 -52.05 31.60
CA PRO A 437 11.46 -52.88 30.41
C PRO A 437 10.40 -52.61 29.32
N THR A 438 10.81 -53.04 28.16
CA THR A 438 10.13 -53.22 26.85
C THR A 438 8.76 -53.85 26.90
N ASN A 439 7.79 -53.26 26.16
CA ASN A 439 6.99 -53.91 25.11
C ASN A 439 5.88 -52.99 24.55
N PRO A 440 5.50 -53.09 23.27
CA PRO A 440 4.58 -52.13 22.63
C PRO A 440 3.11 -52.45 22.92
N THR A 441 2.34 -51.45 23.35
CA THR A 441 0.92 -51.56 23.54
C THR A 441 0.17 -50.70 22.47
N PRO A 442 -1.00 -51.16 22.03
CA PRO A 442 -1.65 -50.66 20.82
C PRO A 442 -2.31 -49.30 21.00
N ILE A 443 -2.40 -48.56 19.90
CA ILE A 443 -3.03 -47.22 19.78
C ILE A 443 -4.52 -47.37 20.10
N LEU A 444 -4.95 -46.86 21.25
CA LEU A 444 -6.35 -46.70 21.59
C LEU A 444 -6.91 -45.49 20.84
N GLU A 445 -7.77 -45.74 19.86
CA GLU A 445 -8.64 -44.73 19.23
C GLU A 445 -9.54 -44.07 20.31
N LYS A 446 -9.44 -42.72 20.39
CA LYS A 446 -10.37 -41.92 21.22
C LYS A 446 -11.80 -42.10 20.70
N PRO A 447 -12.78 -42.35 21.56
CA PRO A 447 -14.17 -42.47 21.14
C PRO A 447 -14.68 -41.15 20.58
N LYS A 448 -15.20 -41.16 19.35
CA LYS A 448 -15.92 -40.03 18.74
C LYS A 448 -17.17 -39.77 19.54
N THR A 449 -17.20 -38.73 20.37
CA THR A 449 -18.42 -38.23 21.02
C THR A 449 -19.41 -37.83 19.92
N LYS A 450 -20.57 -38.51 19.88
CA LYS A 450 -21.71 -38.13 19.03
C LYS A 450 -22.23 -36.78 19.52
N VAL A 451 -21.97 -35.72 18.73
CA VAL A 451 -22.56 -34.40 18.99
C VAL A 451 -24.02 -34.45 18.56
N ASP A 452 -24.97 -34.34 19.50
CA ASP A 452 -26.39 -34.27 19.18
C ASP A 452 -26.78 -32.82 18.88
N TYR A 453 -27.21 -32.55 17.65
CA TYR A 453 -27.67 -31.24 17.21
C TYR A 453 -29.11 -30.99 17.60
N LYS A 454 -29.43 -29.81 18.17
CA LYS A 454 -30.79 -29.40 18.55
C LYS A 454 -31.73 -29.24 17.34
N ASN A 455 -33.02 -29.36 17.55
CA ASN A 455 -34.02 -29.03 16.52
C ASN A 455 -33.83 -27.56 16.07
N GLY A 456 -33.78 -27.32 14.75
CA GLY A 456 -33.50 -26.02 14.16
C GLY A 456 -32.04 -25.79 13.71
N ASP A 457 -31.15 -26.76 13.97
CA ASP A 457 -29.75 -26.68 13.47
C ASP A 457 -29.63 -27.41 12.12
N LEU A 458 -29.37 -26.67 11.06
CA LEU A 458 -29.21 -27.19 9.68
C LEU A 458 -28.19 -28.35 9.55
N ARG A 459 -27.21 -28.40 10.45
CA ARG A 459 -26.22 -29.50 10.47
C ARG A 459 -26.86 -30.85 10.80
N ARG A 460 -28.04 -30.85 11.45
CA ARG A 460 -28.82 -32.05 11.69
C ARG A 460 -29.33 -32.64 10.39
N CYS A 461 -29.85 -31.81 9.46
CA CYS A 461 -30.36 -32.23 8.16
C CYS A 461 -29.27 -32.92 7.32
N PHE A 462 -28.06 -32.36 7.27
CA PHE A 462 -26.92 -32.99 6.60
C PHE A 462 -26.51 -34.34 7.22
N ARG A 463 -26.67 -34.48 8.53
CA ARG A 463 -26.37 -35.74 9.23
C ARG A 463 -27.42 -36.81 8.93
N VAL A 464 -28.71 -36.43 8.94
CA VAL A 464 -29.82 -37.31 8.58
C VAL A 464 -29.69 -37.77 7.12
N ALA A 465 -29.44 -36.82 6.20
CA ALA A 465 -29.18 -37.12 4.78
C ALA A 465 -28.08 -38.17 4.59
N LYS A 466 -26.97 -38.02 5.33
CA LYS A 466 -25.88 -38.98 5.29
C LYS A 466 -26.21 -40.34 5.91
N GLN A 467 -27.09 -40.40 6.92
CA GLN A 467 -27.53 -41.65 7.52
C GLN A 467 -28.56 -42.39 6.67
N GLU A 468 -29.43 -41.64 5.99
CA GLU A 468 -30.47 -42.20 5.12
C GLU A 468 -29.98 -42.38 3.66
N THR A 469 -28.76 -41.96 3.35
CA THR A 469 -28.15 -42.06 2.00
C THR A 469 -28.98 -41.32 0.93
N ILE A 470 -29.55 -40.19 1.29
CA ILE A 470 -30.35 -39.33 0.40
C ILE A 470 -29.72 -37.96 0.25
N ALA A 471 -30.17 -37.18 -0.75
CA ALA A 471 -29.66 -35.86 -0.98
C ALA A 471 -30.03 -34.91 0.21
N PRO A 472 -29.13 -34.04 0.68
CA PRO A 472 -29.41 -33.11 1.76
C PRO A 472 -30.60 -32.20 1.50
N GLU A 473 -30.85 -31.83 0.25
CA GLU A 473 -31.96 -31.00 -0.21
C GLU A 473 -33.31 -31.65 0.17
N THR A 474 -33.44 -32.94 -0.03
CA THR A 474 -34.66 -33.70 0.30
C THR A 474 -34.95 -33.68 1.79
N VAL A 475 -33.95 -33.66 2.66
CA VAL A 475 -34.12 -33.54 4.10
C VAL A 475 -34.51 -32.12 4.49
N LEU A 476 -33.95 -31.12 3.84
CA LEU A 476 -34.25 -29.71 4.08
C LEU A 476 -35.70 -29.38 3.70
N GLU A 477 -36.22 -29.95 2.57
CA GLU A 477 -37.60 -29.84 2.16
C GLU A 477 -38.57 -30.56 3.17
N ARG A 478 -38.23 -31.79 3.57
CA ARG A 478 -39.01 -32.57 4.52
C ARG A 478 -39.14 -31.94 5.91
N GLU A 479 -38.08 -31.23 6.32
CA GLU A 479 -38.02 -30.52 7.62
C GLU A 479 -38.53 -29.06 7.52
N GLY A 480 -38.99 -28.62 6.33
CA GLY A 480 -39.61 -27.29 6.14
C GLY A 480 -38.63 -26.12 6.16
N TYR A 481 -37.35 -26.35 5.84
CA TYR A 481 -36.34 -25.28 5.73
C TYR A 481 -36.28 -24.64 4.35
N VAL A 482 -36.83 -25.28 3.32
CA VAL A 482 -36.90 -24.81 1.93
C VAL A 482 -38.26 -25.19 1.38
N ASP A 483 -39.05 -24.25 0.93
CA ASP A 483 -40.24 -24.46 0.13
C ASP A 483 -39.83 -24.90 -1.26
N ASP A 484 -40.50 -25.90 -1.82
CA ASP A 484 -40.30 -26.59 -3.10
C ASP A 484 -39.35 -25.91 -4.09
N MET A 485 -38.10 -26.42 -4.24
CA MET A 485 -37.04 -25.82 -5.08
C MET A 485 -37.40 -25.69 -6.57
N LYS A 486 -38.49 -26.30 -7.05
CA LYS A 486 -38.98 -26.19 -8.44
C LYS A 486 -39.47 -24.80 -8.80
N VAL A 487 -39.86 -23.97 -7.81
CA VAL A 487 -40.29 -22.59 -8.04
C VAL A 487 -39.13 -21.65 -8.42
N TRP A 488 -37.91 -22.00 -8.09
CA TRP A 488 -36.73 -21.15 -8.34
C TRP A 488 -36.02 -21.40 -9.69
N THR A 489 -36.30 -22.54 -10.31
CA THR A 489 -35.66 -22.89 -11.62
C THR A 489 -36.50 -22.47 -12.83
N GLU A 490 -37.78 -22.15 -12.67
CA GLU A 490 -38.68 -21.70 -13.76
C GLU A 490 -38.91 -20.18 -13.82
N GLY A 491 -38.43 -19.39 -12.83
CA GLY A 491 -38.60 -17.94 -12.75
C GLY A 491 -37.51 -17.09 -13.43
N GLY A 492 -36.62 -17.67 -14.20
CA GLY A 492 -35.47 -16.99 -14.85
C GLY A 492 -35.71 -16.57 -16.30
N LYS A 493 -36.88 -16.01 -16.62
CA LYS A 493 -37.12 -15.27 -17.87
C LYS A 493 -38.07 -14.10 -17.58
N LEU A 494 -37.45 -12.94 -17.27
CA LEU A 494 -37.97 -11.60 -17.58
C LEU A 494 -36.79 -10.64 -17.56
#